data_eb35f7a836b13e895b00d4344013c6cb
#
_entry.id   eb35f7a836b13e895b00d4344013c6cb
#
_cell.length_a   1.000
_cell.length_b   1.000
_cell.length_c   1.000
_cell.angle_alpha   90.00
_cell.angle_beta   90.00
_cell.angle_gamma   90.00
#
_symmetry.space_group_name_H-M   'P 1'
#
loop_
_entity.id
_entity.type
_entity.pdbx_description
1 polymer ?
#
loop_
_entity_poly.entity_id
_entity_poly.type
_entity_poly.pdbx_seq_one_letter_code
_entity_poly.pdbx_strand_id
1 'polypeptide(L)'
;MKNIVNIVAFQAVWFASVIGAARGLPWLGAVPLLPFAAWQLAVSDDPAYDRRAIALLCIAGVLIDSIYPLAGMLSYASAWPSGTLAPIWLVLMWVNLALTLNHSLAWLRGRPVLAALCGGSGGALSYYAGFRLGAMELHWGTPVTMVLIGLVWTLALPALYGILDRMAALRNGPVPSPR
;
A
#
# COMPACT_ATOMS: atom_id res chain seq x y z
N MET A 1 1.26 -13.26 -18.25
CA MET A 1 -0.17 -12.92 -18.11
C MET A 1 -0.55 -12.58 -16.68
N LYS A 2 -0.19 -13.36 -15.63
CA LYS A 2 -0.56 -13.09 -14.22
C LYS A 2 -0.21 -11.65 -13.77
N ASN A 3 1.01 -11.14 -14.07
CA ASN A 3 1.42 -9.79 -13.68
C ASN A 3 0.61 -8.65 -14.33
N ILE A 4 0.17 -8.82 -15.58
CA ILE A 4 -0.68 -7.82 -16.24
C ILE A 4 -2.05 -7.76 -15.55
N VAL A 5 -2.64 -8.92 -15.27
CA VAL A 5 -3.91 -8.98 -14.53
C VAL A 5 -3.76 -8.35 -13.15
N ASN A 6 -2.65 -8.63 -12.44
CA ASN A 6 -2.36 -8.03 -11.14
C ASN A 6 -2.28 -6.49 -11.21
N ILE A 7 -1.58 -5.93 -12.21
CA ILE A 7 -1.50 -4.46 -12.41
C ILE A 7 -2.87 -3.87 -12.70
N VAL A 8 -3.64 -4.47 -13.60
CA VAL A 8 -4.97 -3.96 -13.98
C VAL A 8 -5.94 -4.02 -12.79
N ALA A 9 -5.95 -5.13 -12.06
CA ALA A 9 -6.76 -5.28 -10.86
C ALA A 9 -6.36 -4.28 -9.77
N PHE A 10 -5.05 -4.09 -9.54
CA PHE A 10 -4.55 -3.06 -8.62
C PHE A 10 -5.08 -1.67 -8.97
N GLN A 11 -5.02 -1.28 -10.24
CA GLN A 11 -5.52 0.02 -10.69
C GLN A 11 -7.04 0.14 -10.54
N ALA A 12 -7.80 -0.92 -10.83
CA ALA A 12 -9.26 -0.92 -10.64
C ALA A 12 -9.64 -0.69 -9.17
N VAL A 13 -8.95 -1.37 -8.24
CA VAL A 13 -9.14 -1.18 -6.78
C VAL A 13 -8.75 0.25 -6.38
N TRP A 14 -7.62 0.76 -6.90
CA TRP A 14 -7.15 2.10 -6.60
C TRP A 14 -8.19 3.16 -6.99
N PHE A 15 -8.67 3.14 -8.23
CA PHE A 15 -9.68 4.09 -8.70
C PHE A 15 -11.00 3.95 -7.94
N ALA A 16 -11.46 2.72 -7.68
CA ALA A 16 -12.68 2.50 -6.90
C ALA A 16 -12.58 3.05 -5.48
N SER A 17 -11.43 2.85 -4.81
CA SER A 17 -11.19 3.35 -3.45
C SER A 17 -11.16 4.87 -3.41
N VAL A 18 -10.39 5.52 -4.29
CA VAL A 18 -10.20 6.96 -4.30
C VAL A 18 -11.49 7.69 -4.72
N ILE A 19 -12.15 7.25 -5.81
CA ILE A 19 -13.40 7.85 -6.25
C ILE A 19 -14.52 7.58 -5.24
N GLY A 20 -14.54 6.38 -4.65
CA GLY A 20 -15.48 6.03 -3.59
C GLY A 20 -15.34 6.96 -2.38
N ALA A 21 -14.12 7.17 -1.90
CA ALA A 21 -13.83 8.08 -0.80
C ALA A 21 -14.31 9.50 -1.11
N ALA A 22 -13.98 10.03 -2.29
CA ALA A 22 -14.37 11.36 -2.72
C ALA A 22 -15.90 11.56 -2.82
N ARG A 23 -16.65 10.46 -3.01
CA ARG A 23 -18.13 10.48 -3.14
C ARG A 23 -18.89 10.02 -1.90
N GLY A 24 -18.24 9.86 -0.76
CA GLY A 24 -18.88 9.39 0.47
C GLY A 24 -19.16 7.88 0.52
N LEU A 25 -18.51 7.09 -0.34
CA LEU A 25 -18.66 5.64 -0.46
C LEU A 25 -17.34 4.92 -0.11
N PRO A 26 -16.88 4.95 1.17
CA PRO A 26 -15.56 4.46 1.56
C PRO A 26 -15.34 2.97 1.31
N TRP A 27 -16.40 2.19 1.10
CA TRP A 27 -16.36 0.75 0.87
C TRP A 27 -16.29 0.36 -0.60
N LEU A 28 -16.39 1.32 -1.53
CA LEU A 28 -16.44 1.02 -2.97
C LEU A 28 -15.21 0.25 -3.44
N GLY A 29 -14.04 0.53 -2.88
CA GLY A 29 -12.80 -0.19 -3.18
C GLY A 29 -12.82 -1.67 -2.80
N ALA A 30 -13.65 -2.08 -1.82
CA ALA A 30 -13.77 -3.48 -1.44
C ALA A 30 -14.40 -4.33 -2.56
N VAL A 31 -15.23 -3.73 -3.41
CA VAL A 31 -15.92 -4.45 -4.49
C VAL A 31 -14.93 -5.12 -5.46
N PRO A 32 -13.97 -4.42 -6.07
CA PRO A 32 -12.94 -5.06 -6.89
C PRO A 32 -11.83 -5.72 -6.06
N LEU A 33 -11.56 -5.29 -4.82
CA LEU A 33 -10.50 -5.85 -3.99
C LEU A 33 -10.77 -7.30 -3.58
N LEU A 34 -12.00 -7.63 -3.19
CA LEU A 34 -12.31 -8.98 -2.69
C LEU A 34 -12.09 -10.06 -3.76
N PRO A 35 -12.63 -9.96 -4.99
CA PRO A 35 -12.34 -10.94 -6.04
C PRO A 35 -10.88 -10.92 -6.47
N PHE A 36 -10.21 -9.75 -6.47
CA PHE A 36 -8.78 -9.66 -6.75
C PHE A 36 -7.96 -10.40 -5.70
N ALA A 37 -8.21 -10.19 -4.41
CA ALA A 37 -7.49 -10.86 -3.32
C ALA A 37 -7.71 -12.38 -3.35
N ALA A 38 -8.95 -12.82 -3.55
CA ALA A 38 -9.28 -14.24 -3.66
C ALA A 38 -8.53 -14.89 -4.84
N TRP A 39 -8.58 -14.28 -6.03
CA TRP A 39 -7.87 -14.77 -7.20
C TRP A 39 -6.35 -14.76 -6.97
N GLN A 40 -5.78 -13.66 -6.47
CA GLN A 40 -4.33 -13.51 -6.30
C GLN A 40 -3.78 -14.53 -5.31
N LEU A 41 -4.45 -14.76 -4.19
CA LEU A 41 -4.05 -15.76 -3.20
C LEU A 41 -4.19 -17.19 -3.72
N ALA A 42 -5.17 -17.44 -4.59
CA ALA A 42 -5.37 -18.77 -5.20
C ALA A 42 -4.31 -19.12 -6.25
N VAL A 43 -3.80 -18.11 -6.99
CA VAL A 43 -2.79 -18.32 -8.05
C VAL A 43 -1.36 -18.01 -7.62
N SER A 44 -1.15 -17.63 -6.37
CA SER A 44 0.15 -17.28 -5.81
C SER A 44 1.04 -18.51 -5.64
N ASP A 45 2.31 -18.35 -5.96
CA ASP A 45 3.34 -19.39 -5.73
C ASP A 45 3.81 -19.40 -4.26
N ASP A 46 3.61 -18.30 -3.49
CA ASP A 46 3.83 -18.21 -2.03
C ASP A 46 2.68 -17.44 -1.33
N PRO A 47 1.52 -18.09 -1.13
CA PRO A 47 0.39 -17.45 -0.45
C PRO A 47 0.69 -17.10 1.02
N ALA A 48 1.69 -17.74 1.62
CA ALA A 48 2.10 -17.45 2.99
C ALA A 48 2.87 -16.13 3.08
N TYR A 49 3.66 -15.80 2.08
CA TYR A 49 4.29 -14.47 1.94
C TYR A 49 3.22 -13.40 1.75
N ASP A 50 2.28 -13.63 0.83
CA ASP A 50 1.21 -12.64 0.54
C ASP A 50 0.35 -12.34 1.76
N ARG A 51 -0.05 -13.36 2.54
CA ARG A 51 -0.79 -13.15 3.80
C ARG A 51 0.00 -12.33 4.83
N ARG A 52 1.32 -12.56 4.94
CA ARG A 52 2.18 -11.77 5.82
C ARG A 52 2.34 -10.34 5.31
N ALA A 53 2.46 -10.16 4.00
CA ALA A 53 2.48 -8.84 3.38
C ALA A 53 1.18 -8.08 3.68
N ILE A 54 0.03 -8.71 3.54
CA ILE A 54 -1.27 -8.10 3.88
C ILE A 54 -1.28 -7.66 5.35
N ALA A 55 -0.93 -8.55 6.29
CA ALA A 55 -0.94 -8.24 7.72
C ALA A 55 0.04 -7.09 8.06
N LEU A 56 1.27 -7.15 7.55
CA LEU A 56 2.28 -6.12 7.79
C LEU A 56 1.85 -4.78 7.20
N LEU A 57 1.37 -4.77 5.95
CA LEU A 57 1.00 -3.53 5.28
C LEU A 57 -0.27 -2.90 5.86
N CYS A 58 -1.22 -3.69 6.34
CA CYS A 58 -2.37 -3.15 7.10
C CYS A 58 -1.91 -2.39 8.35
N ILE A 59 -1.00 -2.98 9.13
CA ILE A 59 -0.48 -2.33 10.34
C ILE A 59 0.33 -1.09 9.98
N ALA A 60 1.28 -1.22 9.04
CA ALA A 60 2.12 -0.10 8.59
C ALA A 60 1.26 1.03 8.00
N GLY A 61 0.24 0.68 7.23
CA GLY A 61 -0.67 1.63 6.61
C GLY A 61 -1.46 2.44 7.63
N VAL A 62 -2.04 1.78 8.62
CA VAL A 62 -2.74 2.49 9.70
C VAL A 62 -1.79 3.43 10.43
N LEU A 63 -0.57 3.00 10.74
CA LEU A 63 0.40 3.84 11.44
C LEU A 63 0.86 5.03 10.59
N ILE A 64 1.30 4.79 9.36
CA ILE A 64 1.84 5.83 8.47
C ILE A 64 0.76 6.85 8.12
N ASP A 65 -0.42 6.39 7.69
CA ASP A 65 -1.46 7.28 7.20
C ASP A 65 -2.20 8.03 8.32
N SER A 66 -2.11 7.55 9.57
CA SER A 66 -2.63 8.30 10.72
C SER A 66 -1.70 9.45 11.14
N ILE A 67 -0.40 9.39 10.83
CA ILE A 67 0.54 10.48 11.14
C ILE A 67 0.12 11.78 10.45
N TYR A 68 -0.35 11.69 9.21
CA TYR A 68 -0.65 12.88 8.41
C TYR A 68 -1.80 13.73 8.96
N PRO A 69 -2.99 13.20 9.28
CA PRO A 69 -4.05 13.97 9.90
C PRO A 69 -3.73 14.35 11.35
N LEU A 70 -3.01 13.51 12.12
CA LEU A 70 -2.57 13.85 13.47
C LEU A 70 -1.60 15.05 13.48
N ALA A 71 -0.76 15.18 12.45
CA ALA A 71 0.11 16.34 12.27
C ALA A 71 -0.64 17.57 11.69
N GLY A 72 -1.91 17.45 11.36
CA GLY A 72 -2.67 18.51 10.70
C GLY A 72 -2.20 18.82 9.28
N MET A 73 -1.48 17.88 8.63
CA MET A 73 -0.92 18.07 7.29
C MET A 73 -1.98 17.94 6.21
N LEU A 74 -2.93 17.04 6.40
CA LEU A 74 -4.05 16.78 5.50
C LEU A 74 -5.27 16.23 6.26
N SER A 75 -6.43 16.22 5.61
CA SER A 75 -7.62 15.49 6.05
C SER A 75 -8.12 14.58 4.92
N TYR A 76 -8.62 13.41 5.30
CA TYR A 76 -9.16 12.43 4.36
C TYR A 76 -10.66 12.60 4.17
N ALA A 77 -11.14 12.49 2.94
CA ALA A 77 -12.57 12.32 2.68
C ALA A 77 -13.06 10.96 3.22
N SER A 78 -14.33 10.88 3.58
CA SER A 78 -14.94 9.66 4.13
C SER A 78 -14.11 9.04 5.28
N ALA A 79 -13.71 9.86 6.25
CA ALA A 79 -12.79 9.54 7.32
C ALA A 79 -13.41 8.64 8.41
N TRP A 80 -13.96 7.48 8.03
CA TRP A 80 -14.44 6.48 8.96
C TRP A 80 -13.30 5.50 9.32
N PRO A 81 -13.08 5.15 10.57
CA PRO A 81 -13.89 5.39 11.77
C PRO A 81 -13.60 6.73 12.49
N SER A 82 -12.57 7.46 12.11
CA SER A 82 -12.13 8.69 12.80
C SER A 82 -11.45 9.66 11.84
N GLY A 83 -11.65 10.97 12.05
CA GLY A 83 -10.96 12.01 11.29
C GLY A 83 -9.44 12.11 11.53
N THR A 84 -8.92 11.45 12.58
CA THR A 84 -7.51 11.47 12.95
C THR A 84 -6.77 10.16 12.65
N LEU A 85 -7.49 9.12 12.26
CA LEU A 85 -6.90 7.83 11.90
C LEU A 85 -6.98 7.61 10.39
N ALA A 86 -6.15 6.70 9.89
CA ALA A 86 -6.27 6.21 8.52
C ALA A 86 -7.66 5.63 8.28
N PRO A 87 -8.41 6.17 7.30
CA PRO A 87 -9.76 5.67 7.01
C PRO A 87 -9.72 4.29 6.37
N ILE A 88 -10.81 3.55 6.48
CA ILE A 88 -10.92 2.17 5.99
C ILE A 88 -10.56 2.04 4.51
N TRP A 89 -10.90 3.01 3.67
CA TRP A 89 -10.57 2.96 2.24
C TRP A 89 -9.05 2.98 1.98
N LEU A 90 -8.26 3.64 2.84
CA LEU A 90 -6.80 3.58 2.79
C LEU A 90 -6.28 2.22 3.27
N VAL A 91 -6.88 1.62 4.31
CA VAL A 91 -6.51 0.26 4.74
C VAL A 91 -6.73 -0.73 3.60
N LEU A 92 -7.85 -0.63 2.87
CA LEU A 92 -8.09 -1.42 1.65
C LEU A 92 -7.01 -1.20 0.58
N MET A 93 -6.52 0.03 0.44
CA MET A 93 -5.42 0.37 -0.47
C MET A 93 -4.09 -0.27 -0.05
N TRP A 94 -3.81 -0.40 1.24
CA TRP A 94 -2.63 -1.11 1.74
C TRP A 94 -2.72 -2.62 1.50
N VAL A 95 -3.91 -3.21 1.65
CA VAL A 95 -4.16 -4.61 1.23
C VAL A 95 -3.91 -4.77 -0.27
N ASN A 96 -4.44 -3.84 -1.08
CA ASN A 96 -4.26 -3.81 -2.53
C ASN A 96 -2.77 -3.77 -2.92
N LEU A 97 -1.98 -2.90 -2.27
CA LEU A 97 -0.53 -2.83 -2.47
C LEU A 97 0.18 -4.13 -2.06
N ALA A 98 -0.21 -4.72 -0.92
CA ALA A 98 0.38 -5.97 -0.44
C ALA A 98 0.27 -7.10 -1.47
N LEU A 99 -0.86 -7.18 -2.18
CA LEU A 99 -1.10 -8.16 -3.25
C LEU A 99 -0.24 -7.95 -4.50
N THR A 100 0.54 -6.88 -4.57
CA THR A 100 1.46 -6.63 -5.69
C THR A 100 2.91 -6.93 -5.38
N LEU A 101 3.31 -6.93 -4.09
CA LEU A 101 4.72 -6.98 -3.69
C LEU A 101 5.44 -8.25 -4.16
N ASN A 102 4.76 -9.40 -4.13
CA ASN A 102 5.31 -10.69 -4.58
C ASN A 102 4.95 -11.02 -6.04
N HIS A 103 4.33 -10.09 -6.75
CA HIS A 103 3.78 -10.30 -8.09
C HIS A 103 4.29 -9.23 -9.07
N SER A 104 3.47 -8.25 -9.41
CA SER A 104 3.86 -7.21 -10.38
C SER A 104 5.00 -6.30 -9.88
N LEU A 105 5.20 -6.15 -8.58
CA LEU A 105 6.29 -5.39 -7.96
C LEU A 105 7.43 -6.29 -7.44
N ALA A 106 7.38 -7.61 -7.64
CA ALA A 106 8.41 -8.55 -7.15
C ALA A 106 9.83 -8.21 -7.65
N TRP A 107 9.95 -7.56 -8.79
CA TRP A 107 11.22 -7.12 -9.35
C TRP A 107 11.94 -6.05 -8.51
N LEU A 108 11.26 -5.39 -7.58
CA LEU A 108 11.85 -4.44 -6.61
C LEU A 108 12.51 -5.16 -5.42
N ARG A 109 12.13 -6.42 -5.15
CA ARG A 109 12.66 -7.20 -4.05
C ARG A 109 14.17 -7.39 -4.20
N GLY A 110 14.93 -7.14 -3.13
CA GLY A 110 16.40 -7.17 -3.16
C GLY A 110 17.07 -5.98 -3.85
N ARG A 111 16.27 -4.96 -4.27
CA ARG A 111 16.76 -3.74 -4.92
C ARG A 111 16.34 -2.48 -4.15
N PRO A 112 16.92 -2.23 -2.97
CA PRO A 112 16.42 -1.19 -2.05
C PRO A 112 16.43 0.21 -2.65
N VAL A 113 17.41 0.55 -3.48
CA VAL A 113 17.48 1.86 -4.15
C VAL A 113 16.31 2.04 -5.14
N LEU A 114 16.01 1.03 -5.94
CA LEU A 114 14.86 1.08 -6.86
C LEU A 114 13.54 1.10 -6.10
N ALA A 115 13.42 0.32 -5.03
CA ALA A 115 12.25 0.35 -4.16
C ALA A 115 12.05 1.73 -3.52
N ALA A 116 13.14 2.40 -3.09
CA ALA A 116 13.09 3.75 -2.56
C ALA A 116 12.63 4.78 -3.61
N LEU A 117 13.20 4.73 -4.82
CA LEU A 117 12.83 5.64 -5.91
C LEU A 117 11.36 5.42 -6.36
N CYS A 118 10.96 4.16 -6.55
CA CYS A 118 9.59 3.83 -6.95
C CYS A 118 8.59 4.14 -5.82
N GLY A 119 8.94 3.86 -4.57
CA GLY A 119 8.12 4.19 -3.41
C GLY A 119 7.92 5.70 -3.28
N GLY A 120 9.00 6.47 -3.27
CA GLY A 120 8.95 7.93 -3.12
C GLY A 120 8.15 8.61 -4.22
N SER A 121 8.47 8.31 -5.49
CA SER A 121 7.75 8.90 -6.62
C SER A 121 6.32 8.38 -6.74
N GLY A 122 6.11 7.06 -6.63
CA GLY A 122 4.79 6.44 -6.74
C GLY A 122 3.86 6.83 -5.60
N GLY A 123 4.37 6.88 -4.36
CA GLY A 123 3.63 7.34 -3.19
C GLY A 123 3.17 8.79 -3.35
N ALA A 124 4.11 9.72 -3.61
CA ALA A 124 3.78 11.13 -3.81
C ALA A 124 2.77 11.34 -4.94
N LEU A 125 2.96 10.67 -6.09
CA LEU A 125 2.03 10.76 -7.22
C LEU A 125 0.65 10.19 -6.90
N SER A 126 0.57 9.07 -6.16
CA SER A 126 -0.69 8.47 -5.75
C SER A 126 -1.48 9.40 -4.84
N TYR A 127 -0.83 10.04 -3.87
CA TYR A 127 -1.48 11.02 -2.98
C TYR A 127 -1.88 12.30 -3.73
N TYR A 128 -1.02 12.78 -4.62
CA TYR A 128 -1.37 13.92 -5.45
C TYR A 128 -2.60 13.65 -6.32
N ALA A 129 -2.66 12.48 -6.94
CA ALA A 129 -3.84 12.07 -7.72
C ALA A 129 -5.09 11.93 -6.83
N GLY A 130 -4.96 11.35 -5.62
CA GLY A 130 -6.04 11.27 -4.64
C GLY A 130 -6.57 12.65 -4.23
N PHE A 131 -5.67 13.61 -3.96
CA PHE A 131 -6.02 15.01 -3.72
C PHE A 131 -6.77 15.63 -4.91
N ARG A 132 -6.27 15.47 -6.13
CA ARG A 132 -6.90 16.00 -7.35
C ARG A 132 -8.28 15.39 -7.64
N LEU A 133 -8.53 14.17 -7.17
CA LEU A 133 -9.81 13.49 -7.28
C LEU A 133 -10.77 13.76 -6.09
N GLY A 134 -10.34 14.57 -5.10
CA GLY A 134 -11.18 14.96 -3.96
C GLY A 134 -11.24 13.93 -2.82
N ALA A 135 -10.30 12.96 -2.77
CA ALA A 135 -10.24 11.97 -1.69
C ALA A 135 -9.55 12.53 -0.41
N MET A 136 -8.96 13.71 -0.48
CA MET A 136 -8.33 14.39 0.66
C MET A 136 -8.18 15.88 0.41
N GLU A 137 -7.98 16.66 1.50
CA GLU A 137 -7.62 18.06 1.49
C GLU A 137 -6.23 18.25 2.09
N LEU A 138 -5.44 19.20 1.55
CA LEU A 138 -4.07 19.48 1.98
C LEU A 138 -4.02 20.82 2.73
N HIS A 139 -3.49 20.82 3.96
CA HIS A 139 -3.44 22.01 4.82
C HIS A 139 -2.07 22.70 4.83
N TRP A 140 -0.99 21.96 4.51
CA TRP A 140 0.38 22.52 4.47
C TRP A 140 0.84 22.93 3.06
N GLY A 141 -0.08 22.95 2.10
CA GLY A 141 0.20 23.24 0.71
C GLY A 141 0.76 22.03 -0.05
N THR A 142 0.47 21.99 -1.34
CA THR A 142 0.75 20.81 -2.19
C THR A 142 2.23 20.44 -2.26
N PRO A 143 3.19 21.37 -2.50
CA PRO A 143 4.60 20.99 -2.65
C PRO A 143 5.18 20.37 -1.38
N VAL A 144 4.95 20.99 -0.22
CA VAL A 144 5.47 20.51 1.06
C VAL A 144 4.91 19.13 1.39
N THR A 145 3.59 18.97 1.26
CA THR A 145 2.91 17.71 1.54
C THR A 145 3.43 16.59 0.64
N MET A 146 3.57 16.83 -0.66
CA MET A 146 4.06 15.81 -1.60
C MET A 146 5.51 15.41 -1.35
N VAL A 147 6.39 16.36 -0.99
CA VAL A 147 7.78 16.06 -0.62
C VAL A 147 7.83 15.19 0.63
N LEU A 148 7.08 15.54 1.67
CA LEU A 148 7.07 14.77 2.93
C LEU A 148 6.51 13.34 2.72
N ILE A 149 5.40 13.20 2.00
CA ILE A 149 4.86 11.89 1.65
C ILE A 149 5.88 11.09 0.83
N GLY A 150 6.51 11.71 -0.18
CA GLY A 150 7.55 11.08 -0.96
C GLY A 150 8.72 10.57 -0.12
N LEU A 151 9.19 11.36 0.84
CA LEU A 151 10.26 10.95 1.78
C LEU A 151 9.83 9.76 2.65
N VAL A 152 8.61 9.77 3.18
CA VAL A 152 8.08 8.63 3.94
C VAL A 152 8.05 7.37 3.09
N TRP A 153 7.55 7.44 1.87
CA TRP A 153 7.46 6.29 0.96
C TRP A 153 8.82 5.83 0.43
N THR A 154 9.80 6.73 0.30
CA THR A 154 11.20 6.40 -0.03
C THR A 154 11.80 5.45 1.02
N LEU A 155 11.42 5.61 2.28
CA LEU A 155 11.88 4.75 3.37
C LEU A 155 10.96 3.54 3.59
N ALA A 156 9.65 3.74 3.48
CA ALA A 156 8.64 2.71 3.81
C ALA A 156 8.73 1.50 2.88
N LEU A 157 8.77 1.69 1.56
CA LEU A 157 8.71 0.56 0.63
C LEU A 157 9.92 -0.38 0.75
N PRO A 158 11.20 0.09 0.77
CA PRO A 158 12.33 -0.80 1.00
C PRO A 158 12.33 -1.43 2.39
N ALA A 159 11.87 -0.71 3.44
CA ALA A 159 11.77 -1.25 4.79
C ALA A 159 10.75 -2.39 4.86
N LEU A 160 9.59 -2.27 4.21
CA LEU A 160 8.56 -3.30 4.14
C LEU A 160 9.09 -4.58 3.46
N TYR A 161 9.81 -4.46 2.33
CA TYR A 161 10.48 -5.61 1.73
C TYR A 161 11.50 -6.25 2.68
N GLY A 162 12.35 -5.44 3.33
CA GLY A 162 13.35 -5.94 4.27
C GLY A 162 12.75 -6.68 5.46
N ILE A 163 11.63 -6.21 6.01
CA ILE A 163 10.91 -6.87 7.10
C ILE A 163 10.32 -8.20 6.61
N LEU A 164 9.66 -8.22 5.45
CA LEU A 164 9.07 -9.42 4.87
C LEU A 164 10.13 -10.49 4.58
N ASP A 165 11.30 -10.09 4.06
CA ASP A 165 12.40 -11.01 3.80
C ASP A 165 12.97 -11.61 5.08
N ARG A 166 13.13 -10.81 6.14
CA ARG A 166 13.52 -11.31 7.47
C ARG A 166 12.50 -12.28 8.05
N MET A 167 11.21 -11.98 7.95
CA MET A 167 10.13 -12.87 8.41
C MET A 167 10.13 -14.20 7.63
N ALA A 168 10.47 -14.18 6.34
CA ALA A 168 10.60 -15.37 5.51
C ALA A 168 11.83 -16.21 5.92
N ALA A 169 12.97 -15.57 6.16
CA ALA A 169 14.21 -16.23 6.59
C ALA A 169 14.06 -16.93 7.95
N LEU A 170 13.43 -16.29 8.92
CA LEU A 170 13.17 -16.86 10.24
C LEU A 170 12.32 -18.13 10.19
N ARG A 171 11.42 -18.26 9.22
CA ARG A 171 10.59 -19.47 9.03
C ARG A 171 11.37 -20.64 8.47
N ASN A 172 12.28 -20.36 7.54
CA ASN A 172 12.97 -21.44 6.81
C ASN A 172 14.14 -22.06 7.60
N GLY A 173 14.51 -21.51 8.77
CA GLY A 173 15.60 -22.00 9.62
C GLY A 173 16.98 -21.95 8.96
N PRO A 174 18.08 -22.17 9.68
CA PRO A 174 19.38 -22.38 9.07
C PRO A 174 19.36 -23.70 8.28
N VAL A 175 19.79 -23.65 7.02
CA VAL A 175 20.03 -24.87 6.22
C VAL A 175 21.07 -25.71 6.97
N PRO A 176 20.80 -27.00 7.34
CA PRO A 176 21.81 -27.85 7.97
C PRO A 176 23.02 -27.91 7.06
N SER A 177 24.21 -27.58 7.61
CA SER A 177 25.47 -27.75 6.88
C SER A 177 25.61 -29.23 6.49
N PRO A 178 25.95 -29.58 5.25
CA PRO A 178 26.25 -30.95 4.88
C PRO A 178 27.44 -31.42 5.73
N ARG A 179 27.25 -32.56 6.43
CA ARG A 179 28.30 -33.25 7.19
C ARG A 179 29.24 -33.97 6.24
#